data_a6c405925ba17f4a346e14bb0f49b0ad
#
_entry.id   a6c405925ba17f4a346e14bb0f49b0ad
#
_cell.length_a   1.000
_cell.length_b   1.000
_cell.length_c   1.000
_cell.angle_alpha   90.00
_cell.angle_beta   90.00
_cell.angle_gamma   90.00
#
_symmetry.space_group_name_H-M   'P 1'
#
loop_
_entity.id
_entity.type
_entity.pdbx_description
1 polymer ?
#
loop_
_entity_poly.entity_id
_entity_poly.type
_entity_poly.pdbx_seq_one_letter_code
_entity_poly.pdbx_strand_id
1 'polypeptide(L)'
;MRIVILLAAMFAICFAIPRQAAAEDFYAGKTLTILVGFSAGGGFDTNARVLARHIGRHIPGAPNVVVDNMPGASSVTSILYLDNKAPQDGTFIDTFNFGLLSASLLRPNLAKLDLRKYAWIGSISEDLTACYVRANLGPKTIAQLKAYGPVHFGTDGVGTSEDINERILRSVLGLDVRQVGGYAGSAQVRLAIERGELDGDCGAWSSLPDDWIKQKKVSPISRSGMALAAGLTSDVPYIGDLAQDESARQIINLLVSGGQVGRPFIASAAVPPERLKILRDAFDATMKDPAFRADLDKLRLPFSPKTADQALKTVRAIYASPPDIVAAAKKIVTQ
;
A
#
# COMPACT_ATOMS: atom_id res chain seq x y z
N MET A 1 67.29 13.13 -28.42
CA MET A 1 65.89 12.92 -28.84
C MET A 1 65.24 11.78 -28.03
N ARG A 2 65.44 11.77 -26.68
CA ARG A 2 64.88 10.74 -25.76
C ARG A 2 64.33 11.29 -24.41
N ILE A 3 64.22 12.62 -24.23
CA ILE A 3 63.82 13.26 -22.96
C ILE A 3 62.44 13.96 -23.03
N VAL A 4 61.82 14.06 -24.21
CA VAL A 4 60.53 14.77 -24.39
C VAL A 4 59.30 13.86 -24.30
N ILE A 5 59.44 12.55 -24.23
CA ILE A 5 58.29 11.58 -24.21
C ILE A 5 57.85 11.22 -22.78
N LEU A 6 58.60 11.57 -21.74
CA LEU A 6 58.24 11.23 -20.33
C LEU A 6 57.39 12.25 -19.59
N LEU A 7 57.12 13.42 -20.16
CA LEU A 7 56.27 14.48 -19.51
C LEU A 7 54.82 14.49 -19.98
N ALA A 8 54.46 13.74 -21.00
CA ALA A 8 53.07 13.65 -21.47
C ALA A 8 52.20 12.56 -20.79
N ALA A 9 52.82 11.63 -20.03
CA ALA A 9 52.13 10.53 -19.38
C ALA A 9 51.63 10.86 -17.94
N MET A 10 51.98 12.06 -17.42
CA MET A 10 51.66 12.43 -15.99
C MET A 10 50.48 13.39 -15.86
N PHE A 11 49.77 13.73 -16.95
CA PHE A 11 48.63 14.68 -16.90
C PHE A 11 47.26 14.05 -17.14
N ALA A 12 47.17 12.71 -17.24
CA ALA A 12 45.88 12.01 -17.50
C ALA A 12 45.26 11.29 -16.31
N ILE A 13 45.73 11.54 -15.05
CA ILE A 13 45.23 10.87 -13.85
C ILE A 13 44.51 11.86 -12.90
N CYS A 14 43.92 12.90 -13.40
CA CYS A 14 43.06 13.74 -12.60
C CYS A 14 41.73 13.94 -13.31
N PHE A 15 40.68 13.29 -12.86
CA PHE A 15 39.25 13.61 -12.93
C PHE A 15 38.38 12.36 -13.09
N ALA A 16 38.64 11.35 -12.26
CA ALA A 16 37.55 10.43 -11.87
C ALA A 16 37.22 10.71 -10.41
N ILE A 17 36.63 11.89 -10.11
CA ILE A 17 35.93 12.08 -8.86
C ILE A 17 34.71 11.15 -8.95
N PRO A 18 34.59 10.14 -8.08
CA PRO A 18 33.46 9.23 -8.16
C PRO A 18 32.18 10.05 -7.95
N ARG A 19 31.27 10.00 -8.91
CA ARG A 19 29.91 10.54 -8.83
C ARG A 19 29.17 10.11 -7.54
N GLN A 20 29.69 9.09 -6.89
CA GLN A 20 29.16 8.53 -5.65
C GLN A 20 29.34 9.46 -4.44
N ALA A 21 30.47 10.17 -4.31
CA ALA A 21 30.71 11.10 -3.21
C ALA A 21 29.74 12.32 -3.21
N ALA A 22 29.40 12.83 -4.40
CA ALA A 22 28.44 13.94 -4.52
C ALA A 22 26.98 13.54 -4.19
N ALA A 23 26.63 12.25 -4.25
CA ALA A 23 25.30 11.75 -3.89
C ALA A 23 25.20 11.46 -2.39
N GLU A 24 26.29 11.10 -1.73
CA GLU A 24 26.35 10.86 -0.27
C GLU A 24 26.12 12.14 0.53
N ASP A 25 26.57 13.29 0.05
CA ASP A 25 26.38 14.59 0.70
C ASP A 25 25.00 15.26 0.40
N PHE A 26 24.25 14.72 -0.56
CA PHE A 26 23.02 15.36 -1.01
C PHE A 26 21.99 15.53 0.11
N TYR A 27 21.83 14.54 0.97
CA TYR A 27 20.80 14.54 2.01
C TYR A 27 21.22 15.28 3.29
N ALA A 28 22.48 15.70 3.43
CA ALA A 28 22.95 16.42 4.60
C ALA A 28 22.18 17.77 4.77
N GLY A 29 21.59 17.97 5.94
CA GLY A 29 20.78 19.15 6.25
C GLY A 29 19.44 19.25 5.53
N LYS A 30 19.03 18.23 4.76
CA LYS A 30 17.74 18.18 4.07
C LYS A 30 16.67 17.48 4.88
N THR A 31 15.44 17.59 4.40
CA THR A 31 14.29 16.84 4.90
C THR A 31 13.81 15.89 3.83
N LEU A 32 13.63 14.63 4.19
CA LEU A 32 12.88 13.63 3.39
C LEU A 32 11.42 13.67 3.83
N THR A 33 10.52 13.94 2.91
CA THR A 33 9.07 13.95 3.16
C THR A 33 8.45 12.65 2.67
N ILE A 34 7.74 11.97 3.56
CA ILE A 34 6.90 10.82 3.22
C ILE A 34 5.47 11.31 3.08
N LEU A 35 4.97 11.39 1.85
CA LEU A 35 3.56 11.65 1.58
C LEU A 35 2.74 10.42 1.94
N VAL A 36 1.57 10.65 2.51
CA VAL A 36 0.59 9.60 2.83
C VAL A 36 -0.74 9.99 2.21
N GLY A 37 -1.25 9.19 1.28
CA GLY A 37 -2.48 9.47 0.54
C GLY A 37 -3.78 9.38 1.36
N PHE A 38 -3.68 9.33 2.70
CA PHE A 38 -4.80 9.21 3.64
C PHE A 38 -4.64 10.12 4.85
N SER A 39 -5.72 10.27 5.62
CA SER A 39 -5.71 11.00 6.89
C SER A 39 -4.83 10.32 7.95
N ALA A 40 -4.38 11.10 8.93
CA ALA A 40 -3.60 10.60 10.06
C ALA A 40 -4.37 9.54 10.87
N GLY A 41 -3.64 8.59 11.48
CA GLY A 41 -4.16 7.54 12.36
C GLY A 41 -4.64 6.27 11.65
N GLY A 42 -4.62 6.22 10.32
CA GLY A 42 -4.87 5.01 9.54
C GLY A 42 -3.63 4.12 9.40
N GLY A 43 -3.80 2.92 8.83
CA GLY A 43 -2.70 1.96 8.70
C GLY A 43 -1.55 2.45 7.83
N PHE A 44 -1.80 3.20 6.75
CA PHE A 44 -0.76 3.79 5.90
C PHE A 44 0.04 4.85 6.68
N ASP A 45 -0.64 5.75 7.40
CA ASP A 45 -0.02 6.78 8.23
C ASP A 45 0.84 6.17 9.34
N THR A 46 0.33 5.17 10.04
CA THR A 46 1.07 4.49 11.11
C THR A 46 2.36 3.84 10.58
N ASN A 47 2.29 3.11 9.46
CA ASN A 47 3.47 2.51 8.84
C ASN A 47 4.48 3.56 8.36
N ALA A 48 4.02 4.66 7.75
CA ALA A 48 4.86 5.76 7.31
C ALA A 48 5.60 6.42 8.50
N ARG A 49 4.91 6.64 9.63
CA ARG A 49 5.53 7.20 10.84
C ARG A 49 6.54 6.25 11.49
N VAL A 50 6.29 4.94 11.45
CA VAL A 50 7.30 3.97 11.90
C VAL A 50 8.52 4.03 10.98
N LEU A 51 8.35 4.01 9.66
CA LEU A 51 9.44 4.14 8.71
C LEU A 51 10.23 5.45 8.94
N ALA A 52 9.55 6.56 9.09
CA ALA A 52 10.15 7.89 9.27
C ALA A 52 11.11 7.96 10.48
N ARG A 53 10.78 7.28 11.58
CA ARG A 53 11.65 7.25 12.78
C ARG A 53 12.98 6.52 12.57
N HIS A 54 13.06 5.68 11.54
CA HIS A 54 14.20 4.78 11.37
C HIS A 54 15.00 5.01 10.09
N ILE A 55 14.34 5.31 8.95
CA ILE A 55 14.99 5.33 7.64
C ILE A 55 16.09 6.40 7.54
N GLY A 56 15.92 7.55 8.17
CA GLY A 56 16.87 8.67 8.08
C GLY A 56 18.29 8.30 8.48
N ARG A 57 18.47 7.44 9.49
CA ARG A 57 19.80 7.00 9.95
C ARG A 57 20.53 6.08 8.96
N HIS A 58 19.79 5.50 8.00
CA HIS A 58 20.33 4.65 6.94
C HIS A 58 20.59 5.41 5.63
N ILE A 59 20.24 6.70 5.59
CA ILE A 59 20.52 7.58 4.46
C ILE A 59 21.81 8.37 4.75
N PRO A 60 22.82 8.37 3.86
CA PRO A 60 23.99 9.23 4.00
C PRO A 60 23.57 10.70 4.22
N GLY A 61 24.21 11.39 5.16
CA GLY A 61 23.79 12.73 5.56
C GLY A 61 22.67 12.80 6.58
N ALA A 62 22.08 11.65 6.98
CA ALA A 62 21.06 11.52 8.03
C ALA A 62 19.99 12.63 8.01
N PRO A 63 19.20 12.77 6.93
CA PRO A 63 18.20 13.81 6.80
C PRO A 63 17.14 13.71 7.89
N ASN A 64 16.52 14.84 8.22
CA ASN A 64 15.27 14.80 8.96
C ASN A 64 14.18 14.11 8.10
N VAL A 65 13.32 13.29 8.73
CA VAL A 65 12.23 12.62 8.00
C VAL A 65 10.89 13.03 8.60
N VAL A 66 10.01 13.55 7.74
CA VAL A 66 8.67 14.00 8.13
C VAL A 66 7.59 13.24 7.37
N VAL A 67 6.42 13.13 7.98
CA VAL A 67 5.24 12.52 7.35
C VAL A 67 4.22 13.61 7.10
N ASP A 68 3.75 13.72 5.86
CA ASP A 68 2.73 14.67 5.42
C ASP A 68 1.51 13.93 4.86
N ASN A 69 0.34 14.15 5.48
CA ASN A 69 -0.90 13.51 5.09
C ASN A 69 -1.61 14.33 4.02
N MET A 70 -1.81 13.73 2.85
CA MET A 70 -2.49 14.35 1.70
C MET A 70 -3.63 13.44 1.21
N PRO A 71 -4.75 13.37 1.95
CA PRO A 71 -5.88 12.55 1.56
C PRO A 71 -6.56 13.10 0.30
N GLY A 72 -7.21 12.20 -0.45
CA GLY A 72 -8.03 12.57 -1.60
C GLY A 72 -7.97 11.55 -2.73
N ALA A 73 -9.14 11.30 -3.34
CA ALA A 73 -9.32 10.38 -4.47
C ALA A 73 -8.58 9.03 -4.29
N SER A 74 -8.69 8.44 -3.10
CA SER A 74 -8.07 7.14 -2.77
C SER A 74 -6.54 7.13 -2.99
N SER A 75 -5.82 8.16 -2.56
CA SER A 75 -4.39 8.43 -2.72
C SER A 75 -3.96 8.96 -4.10
N VAL A 76 -4.87 9.12 -5.07
CA VAL A 76 -4.49 9.70 -6.37
C VAL A 76 -3.96 11.12 -6.21
N THR A 77 -4.50 11.89 -5.25
CA THR A 77 -4.07 13.27 -4.97
C THR A 77 -2.58 13.33 -4.57
N SER A 78 -2.13 12.47 -3.64
CA SER A 78 -0.72 12.45 -3.20
C SER A 78 0.22 11.98 -4.30
N ILE A 79 -0.17 10.95 -5.07
CA ILE A 79 0.61 10.45 -6.21
C ILE A 79 0.78 11.52 -7.29
N LEU A 80 -0.30 12.24 -7.64
CA LEU A 80 -0.21 13.32 -8.62
C LEU A 80 0.59 14.52 -8.10
N TYR A 81 0.52 14.81 -6.80
CA TYR A 81 1.38 15.82 -6.18
C TYR A 81 2.86 15.42 -6.27
N LEU A 82 3.18 14.16 -5.93
CA LEU A 82 4.54 13.60 -6.05
C LEU A 82 5.10 13.80 -7.47
N ASP A 83 4.28 13.59 -8.49
CA ASP A 83 4.71 13.58 -9.89
C ASP A 83 4.77 14.99 -10.51
N ASN A 84 3.88 15.91 -10.11
CA ASN A 84 3.70 17.19 -10.79
C ASN A 84 4.10 18.42 -9.96
N LYS A 85 4.23 18.29 -8.63
CA LYS A 85 4.41 19.42 -7.73
C LYS A 85 5.60 19.28 -6.78
N ALA A 86 5.83 18.08 -6.25
CA ALA A 86 6.93 17.83 -5.34
C ALA A 86 8.29 17.96 -6.07
N PRO A 87 9.36 18.35 -5.36
CA PRO A 87 10.71 18.23 -5.89
C PRO A 87 11.00 16.81 -6.36
N GLN A 88 11.50 16.68 -7.60
CA GLN A 88 11.82 15.39 -8.20
C GLN A 88 13.29 15.02 -7.97
N ASP A 89 13.82 15.39 -6.83
CA ASP A 89 15.23 15.27 -6.48
C ASP A 89 15.54 14.14 -5.50
N GLY A 90 14.51 13.38 -5.08
CA GLY A 90 14.63 12.29 -4.11
C GLY A 90 14.32 12.70 -2.67
N THR A 91 13.91 13.95 -2.42
CA THR A 91 13.47 14.41 -1.08
C THR A 91 12.01 14.13 -0.78
N PHE A 92 11.26 13.58 -1.74
CA PHE A 92 9.86 13.18 -1.56
C PHE A 92 9.67 11.71 -1.97
N ILE A 93 8.96 10.97 -1.13
CA ILE A 93 8.46 9.61 -1.41
C ILE A 93 6.99 9.55 -1.01
N ASP A 94 6.23 8.60 -1.56
CA ASP A 94 4.80 8.46 -1.28
C ASP A 94 4.45 7.03 -0.89
N THR A 95 3.51 6.88 0.03
CA THR A 95 2.81 5.62 0.30
C THR A 95 1.33 5.78 0.02
N PHE A 96 0.80 4.86 -0.77
CA PHE A 96 -0.53 4.95 -1.34
C PHE A 96 -1.32 3.64 -1.18
N ASN A 97 -2.63 3.69 -1.40
CA ASN A 97 -3.48 2.50 -1.37
C ASN A 97 -3.11 1.54 -2.52
N PHE A 98 -2.72 0.34 -2.16
CA PHE A 98 -2.39 -0.73 -3.12
C PHE A 98 -3.58 -1.13 -4.01
N GLY A 99 -4.82 -0.87 -3.62
CA GLY A 99 -6.01 -1.07 -4.44
C GLY A 99 -5.96 -0.30 -5.77
N LEU A 100 -5.20 0.80 -5.84
CA LEU A 100 -4.96 1.53 -7.08
C LEU A 100 -4.22 0.70 -8.15
N LEU A 101 -3.52 -0.37 -7.78
CA LEU A 101 -2.84 -1.25 -8.73
C LEU A 101 -3.84 -1.94 -9.66
N SER A 102 -4.92 -2.49 -9.11
CA SER A 102 -6.01 -3.05 -9.92
C SER A 102 -6.95 -1.95 -10.44
N ALA A 103 -7.27 -0.94 -9.63
CA ALA A 103 -8.18 0.13 -10.04
C ALA A 103 -7.68 0.93 -11.26
N SER A 104 -6.36 1.21 -11.36
CA SER A 104 -5.78 1.90 -12.52
C SER A 104 -5.86 1.09 -13.82
N LEU A 105 -5.84 -0.25 -13.70
CA LEU A 105 -6.04 -1.14 -14.84
C LEU A 105 -7.52 -1.23 -15.26
N LEU A 106 -8.43 -1.13 -14.31
CA LEU A 106 -9.84 -1.45 -14.51
C LEU A 106 -10.73 -0.22 -14.72
N ARG A 107 -10.35 0.97 -14.23
CA ARG A 107 -11.17 2.19 -14.27
C ARG A 107 -10.68 3.17 -15.32
N PRO A 108 -11.53 3.60 -16.29
CA PRO A 108 -11.12 4.51 -17.36
C PRO A 108 -10.56 5.85 -16.87
N ASN A 109 -11.14 6.39 -15.80
CA ASN A 109 -10.71 7.67 -15.22
C ASN A 109 -9.32 7.57 -14.52
N LEU A 110 -8.86 6.38 -14.21
CA LEU A 110 -7.55 6.10 -13.62
C LEU A 110 -6.55 5.54 -14.63
N ALA A 111 -6.94 5.31 -15.88
CA ALA A 111 -6.09 4.67 -16.91
C ALA A 111 -4.79 5.44 -17.22
N LYS A 112 -4.71 6.73 -16.90
CA LYS A 112 -3.48 7.53 -17.01
C LYS A 112 -2.50 7.27 -15.87
N LEU A 113 -2.95 6.70 -14.76
CA LEU A 113 -2.13 6.38 -13.60
C LEU A 113 -1.47 5.00 -13.80
N ASP A 114 -0.36 4.98 -14.51
CA ASP A 114 0.42 3.76 -14.71
C ASP A 114 1.48 3.61 -13.61
N LEU A 115 1.16 2.84 -12.59
CA LEU A 115 2.01 2.64 -11.43
C LEU A 115 3.31 1.86 -11.72
N ARG A 116 3.45 1.26 -12.92
CA ARG A 116 4.71 0.66 -13.39
C ARG A 116 5.78 1.70 -13.71
N LYS A 117 5.39 2.95 -13.96
CA LYS A 117 6.28 4.05 -14.36
C LYS A 117 6.96 4.72 -13.18
N TYR A 118 6.45 4.54 -11.96
CA TYR A 118 7.04 5.15 -10.77
C TYR A 118 8.32 4.43 -10.33
N ALA A 119 9.18 5.17 -9.63
CA ALA A 119 10.39 4.64 -9.05
C ALA A 119 10.03 3.92 -7.72
N TRP A 120 9.88 2.61 -7.78
CA TRP A 120 9.57 1.79 -6.60
C TRP A 120 10.77 1.75 -5.67
N ILE A 121 10.49 1.91 -4.36
CA ILE A 121 11.49 1.86 -3.27
C ILE A 121 11.39 0.52 -2.56
N GLY A 122 10.19 0.07 -2.23
CA GLY A 122 9.93 -1.20 -1.58
C GLY A 122 8.54 -1.26 -0.97
N SER A 123 8.29 -2.27 -0.16
CA SER A 123 7.08 -2.41 0.65
C SER A 123 7.41 -2.99 2.02
N ILE A 124 6.80 -2.47 3.09
CA ILE A 124 7.03 -2.96 4.47
C ILE A 124 6.36 -4.31 4.71
N SER A 125 5.17 -4.50 4.14
CA SER A 125 4.39 -5.72 4.37
C SER A 125 3.37 -5.95 3.28
N GLU A 126 2.95 -7.19 3.12
CA GLU A 126 1.65 -7.49 2.50
C GLU A 126 0.54 -6.92 3.38
N ASP A 127 -0.60 -6.61 2.78
CA ASP A 127 -1.78 -6.20 3.53
C ASP A 127 -2.78 -7.34 3.62
N LEU A 128 -3.17 -7.62 4.85
CA LEU A 128 -4.22 -8.56 5.16
C LEU A 128 -5.51 -7.78 5.36
N THR A 129 -6.30 -7.68 4.30
CA THR A 129 -7.65 -7.11 4.36
C THR A 129 -8.64 -8.18 4.78
N ALA A 130 -9.58 -7.82 5.64
CA ALA A 130 -10.70 -8.68 6.01
C ALA A 130 -12.00 -7.90 5.94
N CYS A 131 -13.06 -8.56 5.45
CA CYS A 131 -14.42 -8.06 5.64
C CYS A 131 -14.95 -8.56 6.97
N TYR A 132 -15.54 -7.67 7.74
CA TYR A 132 -16.07 -7.97 9.06
C TYR A 132 -17.34 -7.15 9.34
N VAL A 133 -18.18 -7.67 10.22
CA VAL A 133 -19.33 -6.95 10.77
C VAL A 133 -19.20 -6.76 12.27
N ARG A 134 -19.86 -5.76 12.83
CA ARG A 134 -19.95 -5.62 14.29
C ARG A 134 -20.60 -6.87 14.90
N ALA A 135 -20.02 -7.40 15.98
CA ALA A 135 -20.41 -8.71 16.53
C ALA A 135 -21.85 -8.77 17.01
N ASN A 136 -22.40 -7.64 17.49
CA ASN A 136 -23.78 -7.53 17.94
C ASN A 136 -24.81 -7.52 16.79
N LEU A 137 -24.37 -7.50 15.52
CA LEU A 137 -25.25 -7.69 14.38
C LEU A 137 -25.79 -9.12 14.31
N GLY A 138 -25.00 -10.11 14.77
CA GLY A 138 -25.36 -11.52 14.84
C GLY A 138 -24.73 -12.40 13.76
N PRO A 139 -24.79 -12.10 12.45
CA PRO A 139 -24.17 -12.93 11.41
C PRO A 139 -22.65 -13.06 11.59
N LYS A 140 -22.13 -14.30 11.35
CA LYS A 140 -20.68 -14.60 11.46
C LYS A 140 -20.10 -15.23 10.19
N THR A 141 -20.94 -15.47 9.18
CA THR A 141 -20.54 -16.06 7.92
C THR A 141 -21.22 -15.34 6.75
N ILE A 142 -20.65 -15.49 5.55
CA ILE A 142 -21.24 -14.97 4.31
C ILE A 142 -22.67 -15.49 4.12
N ALA A 143 -22.92 -16.79 4.38
CA ALA A 143 -24.26 -17.37 4.24
C ALA A 143 -25.28 -16.76 5.22
N GLN A 144 -24.89 -16.55 6.48
CA GLN A 144 -25.75 -15.90 7.46
C GLN A 144 -26.01 -14.43 7.12
N LEU A 145 -24.98 -13.72 6.63
CA LEU A 145 -25.12 -12.32 6.23
C LEU A 145 -26.05 -12.18 5.01
N LYS A 146 -25.96 -13.12 4.06
CA LYS A 146 -26.85 -13.16 2.89
C LYS A 146 -28.33 -13.36 3.30
N ALA A 147 -28.58 -14.16 4.31
CA ALA A 147 -29.92 -14.38 4.86
C ALA A 147 -30.42 -13.21 5.75
N TYR A 148 -29.50 -12.42 6.32
CA TYR A 148 -29.81 -11.30 7.20
C TYR A 148 -30.47 -10.14 6.43
N GLY A 149 -30.01 -9.84 5.21
CA GLY A 149 -30.50 -8.77 4.36
C GLY A 149 -29.49 -7.63 4.19
N PRO A 150 -29.95 -6.41 3.94
CA PRO A 150 -29.07 -5.29 3.64
C PRO A 150 -28.16 -4.92 4.83
N VAL A 151 -26.90 -4.67 4.54
CA VAL A 151 -25.88 -4.18 5.50
C VAL A 151 -25.15 -2.96 4.94
N HIS A 152 -24.82 -2.01 5.82
CA HIS A 152 -24.12 -0.78 5.48
C HIS A 152 -22.63 -0.92 5.81
N PHE A 153 -21.79 -0.88 4.78
CA PHE A 153 -20.34 -0.94 4.92
C PHE A 153 -19.71 0.40 4.57
N GLY A 154 -18.67 0.77 5.31
CA GLY A 154 -17.97 2.05 5.12
C GLY A 154 -16.80 1.92 4.16
N THR A 155 -16.66 2.87 3.24
CA THR A 155 -15.49 2.96 2.37
C THR A 155 -14.85 4.35 2.43
N ASP A 156 -13.52 4.40 2.43
CA ASP A 156 -12.75 5.63 2.41
C ASP A 156 -12.42 6.09 0.97
N GLY A 157 -13.06 5.49 -0.02
CA GLY A 157 -13.05 6.01 -1.39
C GLY A 157 -13.11 4.94 -2.47
N VAL A 158 -13.40 5.41 -3.67
CA VAL A 158 -13.52 4.59 -4.87
C VAL A 158 -12.16 4.04 -5.28
N GLY A 159 -12.04 2.70 -5.43
CA GLY A 159 -10.80 2.00 -5.81
C GLY A 159 -9.89 1.70 -4.63
N THR A 160 -10.35 1.92 -3.40
CA THR A 160 -9.66 1.44 -2.19
C THR A 160 -9.86 -0.06 -2.04
N SER A 161 -9.11 -0.69 -1.14
CA SER A 161 -9.31 -2.11 -0.81
C SER A 161 -10.71 -2.37 -0.26
N GLU A 162 -11.23 -1.45 0.52
CA GLU A 162 -12.59 -1.46 1.07
C GLU A 162 -13.62 -1.50 -0.06
N ASP A 163 -13.60 -0.51 -0.96
CA ASP A 163 -14.51 -0.43 -2.13
C ASP A 163 -14.46 -1.71 -2.97
N ILE A 164 -13.24 -2.20 -3.25
CA ILE A 164 -13.07 -3.40 -4.10
C ILE A 164 -13.64 -4.65 -3.42
N ASN A 165 -13.33 -4.89 -2.14
CA ASN A 165 -13.83 -6.07 -1.44
C ASN A 165 -15.34 -6.04 -1.24
N GLU A 166 -15.91 -4.87 -0.93
CA GLU A 166 -17.38 -4.70 -0.82
C GLU A 166 -18.09 -4.95 -2.15
N ARG A 167 -17.50 -4.52 -3.28
CA ARG A 167 -18.01 -4.85 -4.62
C ARG A 167 -17.93 -6.34 -4.92
N ILE A 168 -16.88 -7.04 -4.48
CA ILE A 168 -16.81 -8.50 -4.59
C ILE A 168 -17.93 -9.14 -3.80
N LEU A 169 -18.15 -8.73 -2.54
CA LEU A 169 -19.26 -9.24 -1.72
C LEU A 169 -20.60 -9.06 -2.43
N ARG A 170 -20.85 -7.88 -2.99
CA ARG A 170 -22.10 -7.55 -3.66
C ARG A 170 -22.24 -8.24 -5.03
N SER A 171 -21.27 -8.02 -5.93
CA SER A 171 -21.44 -8.34 -7.35
C SER A 171 -21.03 -9.77 -7.71
N VAL A 172 -20.14 -10.40 -6.93
CA VAL A 172 -19.66 -11.75 -7.18
C VAL A 172 -20.30 -12.75 -6.21
N LEU A 173 -20.38 -12.39 -4.92
CA LEU A 173 -20.91 -13.29 -3.88
C LEU A 173 -22.41 -13.06 -3.60
N GLY A 174 -23.04 -12.03 -4.16
CA GLY A 174 -24.48 -11.80 -4.11
C GLY A 174 -25.02 -11.37 -2.75
N LEU A 175 -24.26 -10.61 -1.97
CA LEU A 175 -24.71 -10.00 -0.72
C LEU A 175 -25.36 -8.63 -1.00
N ASP A 176 -26.35 -8.24 -0.19
CA ASP A 176 -26.92 -6.88 -0.22
C ASP A 176 -26.05 -5.92 0.62
N VAL A 177 -24.86 -5.62 0.12
CA VAL A 177 -23.94 -4.64 0.72
C VAL A 177 -24.21 -3.27 0.14
N ARG A 178 -24.52 -2.30 1.00
CA ARG A 178 -24.72 -0.90 0.69
C ARG A 178 -23.51 -0.10 1.16
N GLN A 179 -22.73 0.38 0.20
CA GLN A 179 -21.53 1.18 0.47
C GLN A 179 -21.89 2.59 0.93
N VAL A 180 -21.29 3.03 2.03
CA VAL A 180 -21.38 4.39 2.54
C VAL A 180 -20.01 5.03 2.44
N GLY A 181 -19.88 5.99 1.54
CA GLY A 181 -18.62 6.71 1.28
C GLY A 181 -18.54 8.06 1.99
N GLY A 182 -17.43 8.77 1.72
CA GLY A 182 -17.20 10.13 2.24
C GLY A 182 -16.26 10.20 3.44
N TYR A 183 -15.75 9.07 3.89
CA TYR A 183 -14.75 9.01 4.95
C TYR A 183 -13.34 9.34 4.39
N ALA A 184 -12.55 10.12 5.14
CA ALA A 184 -11.19 10.50 4.72
C ALA A 184 -10.15 9.39 5.01
N GLY A 185 -10.56 8.30 5.66
CA GLY A 185 -9.72 7.15 5.96
C GLY A 185 -10.36 6.18 6.95
N SER A 186 -9.79 4.99 7.07
CA SER A 186 -10.30 3.87 7.88
C SER A 186 -10.52 4.19 9.37
N ALA A 187 -9.83 5.19 9.94
CA ALA A 187 -10.07 5.62 11.33
C ALA A 187 -11.47 6.20 11.50
N GLN A 188 -11.97 6.96 10.51
CA GLN A 188 -13.32 7.53 10.55
C GLN A 188 -14.39 6.45 10.31
N VAL A 189 -14.14 5.49 9.42
CA VAL A 189 -15.00 4.32 9.19
C VAL A 189 -15.20 3.54 10.51
N ARG A 190 -14.09 3.24 11.21
CA ARG A 190 -14.16 2.54 12.50
C ARG A 190 -14.98 3.30 13.54
N LEU A 191 -14.84 4.62 13.62
CA LEU A 191 -15.62 5.45 14.54
C LEU A 191 -17.12 5.38 14.21
N ALA A 192 -17.49 5.35 12.94
CA ALA A 192 -18.89 5.18 12.51
C ALA A 192 -19.44 3.79 12.87
N ILE A 193 -18.61 2.73 12.75
CA ILE A 193 -18.99 1.38 13.22
C ILE A 193 -19.22 1.35 14.75
N GLU A 194 -18.33 1.98 15.53
CA GLU A 194 -18.50 2.08 17.00
C GLU A 194 -19.80 2.77 17.41
N ARG A 195 -20.20 3.80 16.66
CA ARG A 195 -21.45 4.53 16.87
C ARG A 195 -22.69 3.79 16.37
N GLY A 196 -22.50 2.66 15.68
CA GLY A 196 -23.59 1.89 15.07
C GLY A 196 -24.17 2.52 13.80
N GLU A 197 -23.50 3.51 13.21
CA GLU A 197 -23.89 4.14 11.95
C GLU A 197 -23.59 3.20 10.75
N LEU A 198 -22.62 2.31 10.91
CA LEU A 198 -22.25 1.27 9.95
C LEU A 198 -22.34 -0.12 10.57
N ASP A 199 -22.61 -1.12 9.75
CA ASP A 199 -22.68 -2.52 10.15
C ASP A 199 -21.32 -3.23 10.04
N GLY A 200 -20.44 -2.77 9.17
CA GLY A 200 -19.14 -3.37 8.93
C GLY A 200 -18.25 -2.60 7.97
N ASP A 201 -17.16 -3.26 7.58
CA ASP A 201 -16.14 -2.73 6.69
C ASP A 201 -15.34 -3.90 6.08
N CYS A 202 -14.61 -3.63 4.99
CA CYS A 202 -13.63 -4.53 4.36
C CYS A 202 -12.22 -3.92 4.43
N GLY A 203 -11.76 -3.57 5.62
CA GLY A 203 -10.52 -2.84 5.82
C GLY A 203 -9.31 -3.70 6.18
N ALA A 204 -8.15 -3.04 6.27
CA ALA A 204 -6.92 -3.67 6.73
C ALA A 204 -7.06 -4.17 8.17
N TRP A 205 -6.92 -5.50 8.37
CA TRP A 205 -7.08 -6.13 9.67
C TRP A 205 -6.13 -5.58 10.74
N SER A 206 -4.90 -5.26 10.35
CA SER A 206 -3.90 -4.66 11.23
C SER A 206 -4.24 -3.24 11.70
N SER A 207 -5.22 -2.58 11.07
CA SER A 207 -5.69 -1.26 11.47
C SER A 207 -6.74 -1.31 12.56
N LEU A 208 -7.28 -2.48 12.90
CA LEU A 208 -8.28 -2.62 13.95
C LEU A 208 -7.68 -2.38 15.33
N PRO A 209 -8.39 -1.67 16.21
CA PRO A 209 -8.00 -1.53 17.61
C PRO A 209 -7.88 -2.88 18.30
N ASP A 210 -6.89 -3.02 19.15
CA ASP A 210 -6.64 -4.24 19.92
C ASP A 210 -7.82 -4.74 20.73
N ASP A 211 -8.54 -3.82 21.34
CA ASP A 211 -9.71 -4.13 22.14
C ASP A 211 -10.85 -4.71 21.28
N TRP A 212 -10.95 -4.31 20.01
CA TRP A 212 -11.92 -4.89 19.08
C TRP A 212 -11.64 -6.37 18.83
N ILE A 213 -10.37 -6.74 18.67
CA ILE A 213 -9.95 -8.12 18.45
C ILE A 213 -10.07 -8.93 19.74
N LYS A 214 -9.51 -8.43 20.85
CA LYS A 214 -9.49 -9.13 22.15
C LYS A 214 -10.90 -9.34 22.74
N GLN A 215 -11.77 -8.33 22.60
CA GLN A 215 -13.14 -8.37 23.11
C GLN A 215 -14.13 -8.92 22.07
N LYS A 216 -13.62 -9.35 20.89
CA LYS A 216 -14.45 -9.88 19.80
C LYS A 216 -15.60 -8.94 19.41
N LYS A 217 -15.33 -7.63 19.34
CA LYS A 217 -16.34 -6.62 18.96
C LYS A 217 -16.76 -6.72 17.50
N VAL A 218 -15.93 -7.37 16.66
CA VAL A 218 -16.22 -7.64 15.24
C VAL A 218 -16.15 -9.12 14.94
N SER A 219 -16.94 -9.56 13.96
CA SER A 219 -16.93 -10.91 13.40
C SER A 219 -16.38 -10.86 11.99
N PRO A 220 -15.15 -11.37 11.71
CA PRO A 220 -14.63 -11.47 10.36
C PRO A 220 -15.42 -12.51 9.57
N ILE A 221 -15.78 -12.16 8.33
CA ILE A 221 -16.61 -13.00 7.43
C ILE A 221 -15.84 -13.49 6.21
N SER A 222 -14.78 -12.80 5.81
CA SER A 222 -13.84 -13.22 4.78
C SER A 222 -12.51 -12.47 4.91
N ARG A 223 -11.45 -12.98 4.25
CA ARG A 223 -10.14 -12.33 4.17
C ARG A 223 -9.63 -12.32 2.74
N SER A 224 -8.87 -11.29 2.36
CA SER A 224 -8.30 -11.13 1.03
C SER A 224 -6.80 -11.43 0.96
N GLY A 225 -6.15 -11.74 2.08
CA GLY A 225 -4.77 -12.19 2.16
C GLY A 225 -4.66 -13.65 2.57
N MET A 226 -3.52 -14.28 2.28
CA MET A 226 -3.26 -15.67 2.69
C MET A 226 -2.67 -15.77 4.09
N ALA A 227 -2.04 -14.71 4.59
CA ALA A 227 -1.49 -14.64 5.93
C ALA A 227 -2.59 -14.71 6.99
N LEU A 228 -2.23 -15.21 8.18
CA LEU A 228 -3.08 -15.23 9.37
C LEU A 228 -2.56 -14.20 10.37
N ALA A 229 -3.46 -13.69 11.22
CA ALA A 229 -3.14 -12.73 12.25
C ALA A 229 -3.98 -12.98 13.51
N ALA A 230 -3.69 -12.28 14.59
CA ALA A 230 -4.48 -12.38 15.82
C ALA A 230 -5.97 -12.09 15.55
N GLY A 231 -6.85 -13.02 15.93
CA GLY A 231 -8.28 -12.93 15.68
C GLY A 231 -8.72 -13.17 14.24
N LEU A 232 -7.81 -13.48 13.33
CA LEU A 232 -8.08 -13.84 11.94
C LEU A 232 -7.47 -15.21 11.66
N THR A 233 -8.21 -16.24 11.97
CA THR A 233 -7.81 -17.65 11.97
C THR A 233 -8.17 -18.34 10.65
N SER A 234 -7.79 -19.59 10.47
CA SER A 234 -7.99 -20.36 9.23
C SER A 234 -9.46 -20.69 8.93
N ASP A 235 -10.34 -20.59 9.91
CA ASP A 235 -11.79 -20.73 9.75
C ASP A 235 -12.44 -19.52 9.05
N VAL A 236 -11.75 -18.37 9.01
CA VAL A 236 -12.18 -17.22 8.19
C VAL A 236 -11.77 -17.49 6.74
N PRO A 237 -12.72 -17.70 5.81
CA PRO A 237 -12.40 -18.12 4.46
C PRO A 237 -11.64 -17.06 3.67
N TYR A 238 -10.73 -17.50 2.80
CA TYR A 238 -10.19 -16.63 1.75
C TYR A 238 -11.31 -16.28 0.76
N ILE A 239 -11.45 -14.99 0.43
CA ILE A 239 -12.57 -14.51 -0.38
C ILE A 239 -12.63 -15.17 -1.77
N GLY A 240 -11.49 -15.55 -2.34
CA GLY A 240 -11.42 -16.30 -3.60
C GLY A 240 -11.98 -17.72 -3.52
N ASP A 241 -11.95 -18.35 -2.34
CA ASP A 241 -12.50 -19.69 -2.13
C ASP A 241 -14.03 -19.70 -2.01
N LEU A 242 -14.64 -18.51 -1.88
CA LEU A 242 -16.09 -18.32 -1.88
C LEU A 242 -16.67 -18.15 -3.30
N ALA A 243 -15.82 -18.13 -4.32
CA ALA A 243 -16.24 -18.02 -5.72
C ALA A 243 -17.03 -19.26 -6.16
N GLN A 244 -18.04 -19.05 -7.02
CA GLN A 244 -18.89 -20.13 -7.52
C GLN A 244 -18.21 -20.96 -8.61
N ASP A 245 -17.25 -20.37 -9.33
CA ASP A 245 -16.51 -21.00 -10.41
C ASP A 245 -15.08 -20.42 -10.54
N GLU A 246 -14.26 -21.02 -11.41
CA GLU A 246 -12.86 -20.61 -11.61
C GLU A 246 -12.72 -19.23 -12.22
N SER A 247 -13.64 -18.80 -13.09
CA SER A 247 -13.64 -17.45 -13.67
C SER A 247 -13.87 -16.41 -12.60
N ALA A 248 -14.87 -16.60 -11.74
CA ALA A 248 -15.14 -15.73 -10.59
C ALA A 248 -13.93 -15.69 -9.64
N ARG A 249 -13.26 -16.84 -9.40
CA ARG A 249 -12.05 -16.92 -8.59
C ARG A 249 -10.90 -16.10 -9.17
N GLN A 250 -10.65 -16.21 -10.47
CA GLN A 250 -9.61 -15.43 -11.15
C GLN A 250 -9.90 -13.91 -11.11
N ILE A 251 -11.15 -13.53 -11.29
CA ILE A 251 -11.60 -12.14 -11.17
C ILE A 251 -11.33 -11.61 -9.76
N ILE A 252 -11.75 -12.36 -8.73
CA ILE A 252 -11.49 -11.99 -7.33
C ILE A 252 -10.00 -11.85 -7.09
N ASN A 253 -9.19 -12.83 -7.53
CA ASN A 253 -7.75 -12.82 -7.35
C ASN A 253 -7.10 -11.58 -8.01
N LEU A 254 -7.53 -11.18 -9.21
CA LEU A 254 -7.07 -9.95 -9.83
C LEU A 254 -7.43 -8.72 -8.99
N LEU A 255 -8.66 -8.64 -8.51
CA LEU A 255 -9.17 -7.49 -7.76
C LEU A 255 -8.43 -7.28 -6.44
N VAL A 256 -8.08 -8.37 -5.73
CA VAL A 256 -7.40 -8.31 -4.42
C VAL A 256 -5.87 -8.40 -4.50
N SER A 257 -5.31 -8.61 -5.69
CA SER A 257 -3.87 -8.85 -5.89
C SER A 257 -2.97 -7.71 -5.38
N GLY A 258 -3.46 -6.47 -5.37
CA GLY A 258 -2.73 -5.32 -4.83
C GLY A 258 -2.28 -5.52 -3.38
N GLY A 259 -3.02 -6.27 -2.58
CA GLY A 259 -2.69 -6.61 -1.19
C GLY A 259 -1.35 -7.33 -1.03
N GLN A 260 -0.89 -8.05 -2.06
CA GLN A 260 0.44 -8.67 -2.06
C GLN A 260 1.59 -7.65 -2.01
N VAL A 261 1.34 -6.42 -2.46
CA VAL A 261 2.30 -5.32 -2.31
C VAL A 261 2.08 -4.58 -0.99
N GLY A 262 0.84 -4.44 -0.56
CA GLY A 262 0.41 -3.96 0.74
C GLY A 262 0.83 -2.54 1.08
N ARG A 263 1.96 -2.35 1.76
CA ARG A 263 2.44 -1.03 2.21
C ARG A 263 3.58 -0.50 1.31
N PRO A 264 3.28 -0.07 0.07
CA PRO A 264 4.27 0.35 -0.90
C PRO A 264 4.83 1.74 -0.61
N PHE A 265 6.08 1.95 -1.06
CA PHE A 265 6.71 3.26 -1.13
C PHE A 265 7.28 3.48 -2.52
N ILE A 266 6.97 4.64 -3.09
CA ILE A 266 7.41 5.06 -4.43
C ILE A 266 8.01 6.46 -4.38
N ALA A 267 8.80 6.78 -5.40
CA ALA A 267 9.25 8.12 -5.73
C ALA A 267 8.86 8.46 -7.17
N SER A 268 9.00 9.73 -7.57
CA SER A 268 8.85 10.11 -8.98
C SER A 268 9.87 9.37 -9.86
N ALA A 269 9.48 9.01 -11.07
CA ALA A 269 10.37 8.41 -12.06
C ALA A 269 11.54 9.33 -12.48
N ALA A 270 11.42 10.63 -12.23
CA ALA A 270 12.43 11.63 -12.56
C ALA A 270 13.54 11.77 -11.49
N VAL A 271 13.42 11.07 -10.36
CA VAL A 271 14.48 11.06 -9.34
C VAL A 271 15.78 10.48 -9.93
N PRO A 272 16.93 11.18 -9.78
CA PRO A 272 18.20 10.70 -10.27
C PRO A 272 18.54 9.29 -9.79
N PRO A 273 19.06 8.40 -10.65
CA PRO A 273 19.29 6.99 -10.33
C PRO A 273 20.15 6.76 -9.09
N GLU A 274 21.17 7.60 -8.88
CA GLU A 274 22.04 7.54 -7.71
C GLU A 274 21.29 7.82 -6.39
N ARG A 275 20.35 8.77 -6.39
CA ARG A 275 19.53 9.09 -5.22
C ARG A 275 18.47 8.04 -4.99
N LEU A 276 17.88 7.51 -6.07
CA LEU A 276 16.96 6.40 -5.97
C LEU A 276 17.63 5.16 -5.37
N LYS A 277 18.89 4.90 -5.75
CA LYS A 277 19.69 3.81 -5.16
C LYS A 277 19.87 4.03 -3.65
N ILE A 278 20.20 5.24 -3.21
CA ILE A 278 20.35 5.56 -1.78
C ILE A 278 19.04 5.30 -1.03
N LEU A 279 17.89 5.73 -1.56
CA LEU A 279 16.60 5.50 -0.93
C LEU A 279 16.25 4.01 -0.82
N ARG A 280 16.55 3.22 -1.85
CA ARG A 280 16.34 1.76 -1.86
C ARG A 280 17.25 1.05 -0.85
N ASP A 281 18.54 1.40 -0.86
CA ASP A 281 19.51 0.82 0.08
C ASP A 281 19.15 1.16 1.53
N ALA A 282 18.72 2.39 1.80
CA ALA A 282 18.26 2.83 3.12
C ALA A 282 16.97 2.12 3.54
N PHE A 283 16.04 1.92 2.62
CA PHE A 283 14.83 1.16 2.88
C PHE A 283 15.16 -0.29 3.23
N ASP A 284 15.98 -0.97 2.41
CA ASP A 284 16.38 -2.35 2.62
C ASP A 284 17.20 -2.53 3.92
N ALA A 285 18.03 -1.54 4.28
CA ALA A 285 18.73 -1.51 5.56
C ALA A 285 17.77 -1.32 6.74
N THR A 286 16.75 -0.46 6.59
CA THR A 286 15.70 -0.26 7.60
C THR A 286 14.90 -1.53 7.83
N MET A 287 14.59 -2.30 6.77
CA MET A 287 13.88 -3.58 6.92
C MET A 287 14.69 -4.63 7.69
N LYS A 288 16.01 -4.48 7.77
CA LYS A 288 16.91 -5.36 8.55
C LYS A 288 17.21 -4.83 9.96
N ASP A 289 16.74 -3.63 10.29
CA ASP A 289 17.03 -2.96 11.55
C ASP A 289 16.18 -3.55 12.70
N PRO A 290 16.80 -4.12 13.75
CA PRO A 290 16.06 -4.68 14.88
C PRO A 290 15.18 -3.68 15.61
N ALA A 291 15.58 -2.39 15.67
CA ALA A 291 14.78 -1.36 16.33
C ALA A 291 13.53 -0.99 15.53
N PHE A 292 13.61 -0.98 14.19
CA PHE A 292 12.44 -0.84 13.31
C PHE A 292 11.48 -2.01 13.51
N ARG A 293 12.01 -3.24 13.54
CA ARG A 293 11.21 -4.45 13.77
C ARG A 293 10.51 -4.42 15.13
N ALA A 294 11.21 -4.04 16.18
CA ALA A 294 10.63 -3.93 17.54
C ALA A 294 9.48 -2.91 17.60
N ASP A 295 9.60 -1.77 16.88
CA ASP A 295 8.53 -0.78 16.81
C ASP A 295 7.30 -1.30 16.06
N LEU A 296 7.47 -2.07 14.98
CA LEU A 296 6.37 -2.74 14.28
C LEU A 296 5.67 -3.77 15.18
N ASP A 297 6.45 -4.62 15.87
CA ASP A 297 5.91 -5.65 16.77
C ASP A 297 5.14 -5.03 17.93
N LYS A 298 5.64 -3.93 18.52
CA LYS A 298 4.94 -3.16 19.55
C LYS A 298 3.57 -2.64 19.09
N LEU A 299 3.49 -2.23 17.84
CA LEU A 299 2.25 -1.74 17.22
C LEU A 299 1.45 -2.86 16.52
N ARG A 300 1.96 -4.10 16.56
CA ARG A 300 1.39 -5.30 15.90
C ARG A 300 1.16 -5.11 14.40
N LEU A 301 2.02 -4.33 13.78
CA LEU A 301 1.97 -4.15 12.35
C LEU A 301 2.58 -5.37 11.65
N PRO A 302 1.96 -5.86 10.57
CA PRO A 302 2.49 -6.97 9.81
C PRO A 302 3.84 -6.61 9.19
N PHE A 303 4.71 -7.61 9.05
CA PHE A 303 6.03 -7.45 8.49
C PHE A 303 6.35 -8.61 7.54
N SER A 304 6.36 -8.30 6.25
CA SER A 304 6.74 -9.20 5.15
C SER A 304 7.34 -8.35 4.02
N PRO A 305 8.55 -7.80 4.24
CA PRO A 305 9.09 -6.78 3.37
C PRO A 305 9.37 -7.31 1.96
N LYS A 306 9.19 -6.43 0.99
CA LYS A 306 9.57 -6.64 -0.41
C LYS A 306 10.54 -5.54 -0.84
N THR A 307 11.60 -5.95 -1.52
CA THR A 307 12.48 -4.99 -2.22
C THR A 307 11.72 -4.30 -3.36
N ALA A 308 12.29 -3.23 -3.90
CA ALA A 308 11.74 -2.54 -5.07
C ALA A 308 11.44 -3.49 -6.23
N ASP A 309 12.38 -4.39 -6.54
CA ASP A 309 12.26 -5.33 -7.66
C ASP A 309 11.18 -6.37 -7.42
N GLN A 310 11.06 -6.88 -6.18
CA GLN A 310 10.00 -7.82 -5.80
C GLN A 310 8.62 -7.18 -5.89
N ALA A 311 8.47 -5.95 -5.39
CA ALA A 311 7.23 -5.20 -5.48
C ALA A 311 6.85 -4.93 -6.95
N LEU A 312 7.80 -4.44 -7.76
CA LEU A 312 7.58 -4.16 -9.18
C LEU A 312 7.26 -5.41 -10.00
N LYS A 313 7.85 -6.58 -9.65
CA LYS A 313 7.49 -7.86 -10.27
C LYS A 313 6.02 -8.18 -10.06
N THR A 314 5.50 -8.02 -8.83
CA THR A 314 4.08 -8.22 -8.52
C THR A 314 3.21 -7.23 -9.31
N VAL A 315 3.59 -5.97 -9.35
CA VAL A 315 2.85 -4.94 -10.11
C VAL A 315 2.78 -5.31 -11.60
N ARG A 316 3.90 -5.69 -12.21
CA ARG A 316 3.92 -6.12 -13.63
C ARG A 316 3.02 -7.33 -13.87
N ALA A 317 2.97 -8.29 -12.94
CA ALA A 317 2.09 -9.45 -13.05
C ALA A 317 0.60 -9.05 -13.03
N ILE A 318 0.21 -8.09 -12.19
CA ILE A 318 -1.16 -7.55 -12.16
C ILE A 318 -1.53 -6.96 -13.52
N TYR A 319 -0.66 -6.13 -14.10
CA TYR A 319 -0.91 -5.50 -15.41
C TYR A 319 -0.82 -6.47 -16.60
N ALA A 320 -0.26 -7.66 -16.41
CA ALA A 320 -0.21 -8.74 -17.41
C ALA A 320 -1.40 -9.72 -17.32
N SER A 321 -2.42 -9.41 -16.50
CA SER A 321 -3.62 -10.25 -16.37
C SER A 321 -4.32 -10.49 -17.70
N PRO A 322 -4.92 -11.69 -17.94
CA PRO A 322 -5.63 -12.02 -19.18
C PRO A 322 -6.70 -10.98 -19.54
N PRO A 323 -6.83 -10.58 -20.81
CA PRO A 323 -7.76 -9.51 -21.23
C PRO A 323 -9.23 -9.81 -20.92
N ASP A 324 -9.66 -11.06 -21.00
CA ASP A 324 -11.02 -11.50 -20.66
C ASP A 324 -11.32 -11.35 -19.16
N ILE A 325 -10.37 -11.72 -18.29
CA ILE A 325 -10.47 -11.52 -16.84
C ILE A 325 -10.47 -10.03 -16.50
N VAL A 326 -9.62 -9.22 -17.16
CA VAL A 326 -9.62 -7.75 -17.00
C VAL A 326 -10.97 -7.17 -17.42
N ALA A 327 -11.53 -7.60 -18.56
CA ALA A 327 -12.84 -7.12 -19.05
C ALA A 327 -13.98 -7.48 -18.08
N ALA A 328 -13.95 -8.68 -17.50
CA ALA A 328 -14.94 -9.13 -16.53
C ALA A 328 -14.79 -8.37 -15.18
N ALA A 329 -13.57 -8.23 -14.68
CA ALA A 329 -13.29 -7.47 -13.47
C ALA A 329 -13.69 -5.98 -13.61
N LYS A 330 -13.50 -5.40 -14.81
CA LYS A 330 -13.89 -4.02 -15.11
C LYS A 330 -15.38 -3.80 -14.91
N LYS A 331 -16.24 -4.75 -15.30
CA LYS A 331 -17.70 -4.64 -15.10
C LYS A 331 -18.06 -4.52 -13.61
N ILE A 332 -17.33 -5.23 -12.73
CA ILE A 332 -17.57 -5.21 -11.28
C ILE A 332 -17.20 -3.85 -10.68
N VAL A 333 -16.08 -3.27 -11.08
CA VAL A 333 -15.59 -2.01 -10.47
C VAL A 333 -16.21 -0.75 -11.07
N THR A 334 -16.95 -0.85 -12.19
CA THR A 334 -17.61 0.27 -12.84
C THR A 334 -19.14 0.33 -12.58
N GLN A 335 -19.72 -0.69 -11.98
CA GLN A 335 -21.10 -0.71 -11.46
C GLN A 335 -21.17 0.00 -10.08
#